data_dec29b58ba293c63ca8a5bdee60ce4db
#
_entry.id   dec29b58ba293c63ca8a5bdee60ce4db
#
_cell.length_a   1.000
_cell.length_b   1.000
_cell.length_c   1.000
_cell.angle_alpha   90.00
_cell.angle_beta   90.00
_cell.angle_gamma   90.00
#
_symmetry.space_group_name_H-M   'P 1'
#
loop_
_entity.id
_entity.type
_entity.pdbx_description
1 polymer ?
#
loop_
_entity_poly.entity_id
_entity_poly.type
_entity_poly.pdbx_seq_one_letter_code
_entity_poly.pdbx_strand_id
1 'polypeptide(L)'
;VPTPRSASLVAVFSVMALLVLTSAPPGYVSLGQAAQQAADPIETLRRQATKARTDLEKATKQWESRRTELARSQVKLREALRELAKAEAEWNRIREPLARLANATYQQPGALGSMAIFGPGSTESTLRAAADVTHLANAQEALIKQATVLQDRRQRLATTVQELQSRNAVEQTRLLQQINALKQRSAQLTKDLTELLDRMRISRDRRLALACDRDLVADARRFPNGLIPDKYLCDLPQRGHTLRADAALGFYKLNSAYKQRFGRDMCVTDAYRSLGEQQSVYYRRPGFAAVPGRSNHGLGTALDLCGGVQIQGSAQFNWLEANSRRYGWFHPRWAYSSPFEPWHWEFGSEYG
;
A
#
# COMPACT_ATOMS: atom_id res chain seq x y z
N VAL A 1 -6.48 -1.31 22.78
CA VAL A 1 -5.23 -1.47 22.03
C VAL A 1 -5.38 -0.58 20.80
N PRO A 2 -4.57 0.49 20.65
CA PRO A 2 -4.68 1.39 19.51
C PRO A 2 -4.26 0.64 18.24
N THR A 3 -5.11 0.70 17.22
CA THR A 3 -4.79 0.22 15.87
C THR A 3 -3.63 1.05 15.32
N PRO A 4 -2.52 0.45 14.87
CA PRO A 4 -1.50 1.23 14.17
C PRO A 4 -2.11 1.76 12.87
N ARG A 5 -2.12 3.08 12.74
CA ARG A 5 -2.44 3.78 11.51
C ARG A 5 -1.57 3.22 10.40
N SER A 6 -2.21 2.83 9.31
CA SER A 6 -1.59 2.42 8.05
C SER A 6 -0.71 3.55 7.50
N ALA A 7 0.52 3.66 8.03
CA ALA A 7 1.54 4.50 7.44
C ALA A 7 2.01 3.81 6.16
N SER A 8 1.55 4.33 5.10
CA SER A 8 2.04 4.41 3.72
C SER A 8 3.24 3.51 3.38
N LEU A 9 2.96 2.28 2.98
CA LEU A 9 3.86 1.47 2.14
C LEU A 9 4.01 2.06 0.72
N VAL A 10 3.24 3.10 0.41
CA VAL A 10 3.20 3.76 -0.91
C VAL A 10 4.49 4.53 -1.23
N ALA A 11 5.24 5.02 -0.23
CA ALA A 11 6.47 5.79 -0.45
C ALA A 11 7.68 4.97 -0.94
N VAL A 12 7.62 3.63 -0.87
CA VAL A 12 8.75 2.77 -1.28
C VAL A 12 8.72 2.44 -2.77
N PHE A 13 7.57 2.62 -3.46
CA PHE A 13 7.43 2.27 -4.87
C PHE A 13 7.92 3.34 -5.85
N SER A 14 8.08 4.60 -5.42
CA SER A 14 8.43 5.70 -6.33
C SER A 14 9.88 5.72 -6.80
N VAL A 15 10.78 4.97 -6.20
CA VAL A 15 12.22 4.99 -6.54
C VAL A 15 12.62 3.88 -7.52
N MET A 16 11.76 2.87 -7.75
CA MET A 16 12.11 1.71 -8.58
C MET A 16 11.44 1.67 -9.97
N ALA A 17 10.81 2.73 -10.44
CA ALA A 17 10.30 2.82 -11.81
C ALA A 17 11.43 3.10 -12.82
N LEU A 18 12.54 2.38 -12.71
CA LEU A 18 13.72 2.58 -13.55
C LEU A 18 13.89 1.49 -14.61
N LEU A 19 13.96 1.91 -15.86
CA LEU A 19 14.63 1.28 -17.01
C LEU A 19 13.83 0.24 -17.80
N VAL A 20 12.99 0.74 -18.71
CA VAL A 20 12.78 0.08 -20.00
C VAL A 20 13.20 1.06 -21.09
N LEU A 21 14.36 0.86 -21.70
CA LEU A 21 14.77 1.56 -22.91
C LEU A 21 14.86 0.56 -24.07
N THR A 22 14.19 0.94 -25.13
CA THR A 22 14.01 0.28 -26.41
C THR A 22 15.32 -0.01 -27.15
N SER A 23 15.37 -1.18 -27.77
CA SER A 23 16.38 -1.66 -28.71
C SER A 23 16.49 -0.78 -29.96
N ALA A 24 17.72 -0.41 -30.35
CA ALA A 24 18.04 0.05 -31.68
C ALA A 24 18.35 -1.14 -32.61
N PRO A 25 18.10 -1.03 -33.93
CA PRO A 25 18.27 -2.15 -34.87
C PRO A 25 19.75 -2.45 -35.21
N PRO A 26 20.03 -3.68 -35.67
CA PRO A 26 21.41 -4.11 -35.98
C PRO A 26 21.81 -3.70 -37.38
N GLY A 27 23.01 -3.20 -37.51
CA GLY A 27 23.66 -3.01 -38.78
C GLY A 27 25.17 -3.08 -38.67
N TYR A 28 25.75 -4.05 -39.40
CA TYR A 28 27.13 -4.30 -39.75
C TYR A 28 27.99 -5.21 -38.85
N VAL A 29 28.13 -6.41 -39.35
CA VAL A 29 29.10 -7.44 -38.96
C VAL A 29 30.49 -7.05 -39.47
N SER A 30 31.47 -6.97 -38.57
CA SER A 30 32.90 -7.09 -38.91
C SER A 30 33.49 -8.22 -38.06
N LEU A 31 34.05 -9.21 -38.76
CA LEU A 31 34.76 -10.35 -38.19
C LEU A 31 36.08 -9.88 -37.53
N GLY A 32 36.26 -10.24 -36.28
CA GLY A 32 37.56 -10.14 -35.62
C GLY A 32 37.47 -10.07 -34.10
N GLN A 33 37.88 -11.15 -33.45
CA GLN A 33 38.24 -11.31 -32.06
C GLN A 33 37.08 -11.53 -31.08
N ALA A 34 37.04 -12.74 -30.53
CA ALA A 34 36.34 -13.14 -29.34
C ALA A 34 36.90 -12.37 -28.12
N ALA A 35 36.52 -11.11 -28.00
CA ALA A 35 36.57 -10.39 -26.74
C ALA A 35 35.32 -10.83 -25.94
N GLN A 36 35.53 -11.50 -24.85
CA GLN A 36 34.49 -11.69 -23.82
C GLN A 36 33.79 -10.35 -23.61
N GLN A 37 32.57 -10.23 -24.10
CA GLN A 37 31.73 -9.08 -23.86
C GLN A 37 31.51 -8.99 -22.34
N ALA A 38 32.30 -8.19 -21.67
CA ALA A 38 31.98 -7.74 -20.34
C ALA A 38 30.59 -7.09 -20.44
N ALA A 39 29.58 -7.74 -19.89
CA ALA A 39 28.22 -7.25 -19.94
C ALA A 39 28.22 -5.79 -19.50
N ASP A 40 27.59 -4.92 -20.32
CA ASP A 40 27.50 -3.49 -20.03
C ASP A 40 27.05 -3.31 -18.56
N PRO A 41 27.84 -2.62 -17.72
CA PRO A 41 27.50 -2.43 -16.31
C PRO A 41 26.10 -1.86 -16.11
N ILE A 42 25.62 -1.04 -17.06
CA ILE A 42 24.24 -0.48 -17.04
C ILE A 42 23.21 -1.58 -17.28
N GLU A 43 23.45 -2.46 -18.26
CA GLU A 43 22.53 -3.55 -18.56
C GLU A 43 22.48 -4.59 -17.42
N THR A 44 23.60 -4.86 -16.79
CA THR A 44 23.66 -5.74 -15.61
C THR A 44 22.88 -5.14 -14.45
N LEU A 45 23.04 -3.84 -14.20
CA LEU A 45 22.29 -3.14 -13.18
C LEU A 45 20.79 -3.11 -13.46
N ARG A 46 20.42 -2.87 -14.73
CA ARG A 46 19.03 -2.90 -15.18
C ARG A 46 18.38 -4.25 -14.89
N ARG A 47 19.04 -5.35 -15.22
CA ARG A 47 18.56 -6.72 -14.94
C ARG A 47 18.39 -6.94 -13.43
N GLN A 48 19.35 -6.49 -12.62
CA GLN A 48 19.29 -6.59 -11.17
C GLN A 48 18.12 -5.77 -10.59
N ALA A 49 17.93 -4.53 -11.05
CA ALA A 49 16.84 -3.67 -10.62
C ALA A 49 15.46 -4.25 -11.01
N THR A 50 15.33 -4.74 -12.25
CA THR A 50 14.09 -5.39 -12.71
C THR A 50 13.77 -6.64 -11.89
N LYS A 51 14.77 -7.51 -11.65
CA LYS A 51 14.62 -8.69 -10.83
C LYS A 51 14.20 -8.33 -9.40
N ALA A 52 14.86 -7.36 -8.80
CA ALA A 52 14.55 -6.90 -7.45
C ALA A 52 13.13 -6.33 -7.34
N ARG A 53 12.68 -5.55 -8.33
CA ARG A 53 11.28 -5.07 -8.42
C ARG A 53 10.31 -6.24 -8.46
N THR A 54 10.52 -7.21 -9.35
CA THR A 54 9.66 -8.39 -9.48
C THR A 54 9.60 -9.20 -8.18
N ASP A 55 10.75 -9.40 -7.52
CA ASP A 55 10.83 -10.10 -6.25
C ASP A 55 10.09 -9.35 -5.13
N LEU A 56 10.20 -8.02 -5.10
CA LEU A 56 9.51 -7.16 -4.15
C LEU A 56 7.98 -7.19 -4.37
N GLU A 57 7.53 -7.12 -5.63
CA GLU A 57 6.10 -7.22 -5.97
C GLU A 57 5.51 -8.58 -5.55
N LYS A 58 6.22 -9.69 -5.85
CA LYS A 58 5.80 -11.03 -5.42
C LYS A 58 5.70 -11.14 -3.90
N ALA A 59 6.73 -10.65 -3.20
CA ALA A 59 6.76 -10.68 -1.75
C ALA A 59 5.67 -9.80 -1.12
N THR A 60 5.36 -8.65 -1.72
CA THR A 60 4.26 -7.78 -1.28
C THR A 60 2.91 -8.46 -1.44
N LYS A 61 2.64 -9.09 -2.59
CA LYS A 61 1.40 -9.85 -2.83
C LYS A 61 1.25 -11.01 -1.83
N GLN A 62 2.32 -11.75 -1.55
CA GLN A 62 2.31 -12.81 -0.55
C GLN A 62 2.02 -12.28 0.86
N TRP A 63 2.61 -11.13 1.21
CA TRP A 63 2.35 -10.49 2.49
C TRP A 63 0.89 -10.03 2.62
N GLU A 64 0.31 -9.42 1.59
CA GLU A 64 -1.10 -9.00 1.57
C GLU A 64 -2.05 -10.19 1.74
N SER A 65 -1.79 -11.30 1.03
CA SER A 65 -2.56 -12.54 1.18
C SER A 65 -2.52 -13.05 2.62
N ARG A 66 -1.34 -13.20 3.19
CA ARG A 66 -1.17 -13.68 4.58
C ARG A 66 -1.80 -12.73 5.61
N ARG A 67 -1.69 -11.42 5.40
CA ARG A 67 -2.36 -10.42 6.23
C ARG A 67 -3.88 -10.62 6.23
N THR A 68 -4.44 -10.90 5.06
CA THR A 68 -5.88 -11.19 4.93
C THR A 68 -6.27 -12.48 5.64
N GLU A 69 -5.46 -13.53 5.53
CA GLU A 69 -5.65 -14.80 6.24
C GLU A 69 -5.59 -14.61 7.75
N LEU A 70 -4.61 -13.86 8.25
CA LEU A 70 -4.49 -13.54 9.67
C LEU A 70 -5.73 -12.76 10.17
N ALA A 71 -6.22 -11.79 9.41
CA ALA A 71 -7.43 -11.06 9.75
C ALA A 71 -8.65 -11.99 9.87
N ARG A 72 -8.82 -12.93 8.93
CA ARG A 72 -9.88 -13.95 8.99
C ARG A 72 -9.72 -14.86 10.22
N SER A 73 -8.50 -15.28 10.51
CA SER A 73 -8.21 -16.12 11.69
C SER A 73 -8.50 -15.38 13.00
N GLN A 74 -8.23 -14.08 13.07
CA GLN A 74 -8.59 -13.25 14.23
C GLN A 74 -10.10 -13.11 14.42
N VAL A 75 -10.88 -13.11 13.33
CA VAL A 75 -12.36 -13.16 13.42
C VAL A 75 -12.80 -14.48 14.05
N LYS A 76 -12.30 -15.62 13.54
CA LYS A 76 -12.59 -16.95 14.08
C LYS A 76 -12.22 -17.07 15.56
N LEU A 77 -11.08 -16.51 15.96
CA LEU A 77 -10.69 -16.46 17.36
C LEU A 77 -11.70 -15.70 18.24
N ARG A 78 -12.17 -14.54 17.79
CA ARG A 78 -13.19 -13.77 18.52
C ARG A 78 -14.51 -14.52 18.64
N GLU A 79 -14.91 -15.25 17.60
CA GLU A 79 -16.10 -16.10 17.62
C GLU A 79 -15.93 -17.26 18.60
N ALA A 80 -14.81 -17.99 18.55
CA ALA A 80 -14.51 -19.08 19.47
C ALA A 80 -14.47 -18.61 20.95
N LEU A 81 -13.90 -17.44 21.22
CA LEU A 81 -13.91 -16.83 22.56
C LEU A 81 -15.33 -16.51 23.06
N ARG A 82 -16.20 -16.01 22.18
CA ARG A 82 -17.60 -15.74 22.52
C ARG A 82 -18.35 -17.04 22.84
N GLU A 83 -18.16 -18.08 22.05
CA GLU A 83 -18.77 -19.38 22.28
C GLU A 83 -18.24 -20.04 23.56
N LEU A 84 -16.94 -19.92 23.83
CA LEU A 84 -16.35 -20.41 25.09
C LEU A 84 -16.97 -19.67 26.30
N ALA A 85 -17.09 -18.35 26.24
CA ALA A 85 -17.71 -17.55 27.31
C ALA A 85 -19.17 -17.95 27.56
N LYS A 86 -19.95 -18.25 26.50
CA LYS A 86 -21.32 -18.79 26.64
C LYS A 86 -21.33 -20.15 27.32
N ALA A 87 -20.47 -21.08 26.86
CA ALA A 87 -20.38 -22.40 27.46
C ALA A 87 -19.92 -22.34 28.92
N GLU A 88 -19.04 -21.42 29.29
CA GLU A 88 -18.65 -21.19 30.69
C GLU A 88 -19.80 -20.61 31.52
N ALA A 89 -20.60 -19.70 30.99
CA ALA A 89 -21.77 -19.18 31.68
C ALA A 89 -22.83 -20.29 31.90
N GLU A 90 -23.06 -21.15 30.90
CA GLU A 90 -23.95 -22.32 31.04
C GLU A 90 -23.43 -23.31 32.09
N TRP A 91 -22.12 -23.60 32.07
CA TRP A 91 -21.48 -24.45 33.06
C TRP A 91 -21.66 -23.91 34.48
N ASN A 92 -21.45 -22.62 34.70
CA ASN A 92 -21.58 -22.00 36.01
C ASN A 92 -23.02 -22.07 36.57
N ARG A 93 -24.04 -22.16 35.69
CA ARG A 93 -25.45 -22.35 36.12
C ARG A 93 -25.72 -23.75 36.62
N ILE A 94 -25.08 -24.77 36.07
CA ILE A 94 -25.33 -26.16 36.47
C ILE A 94 -24.29 -26.67 37.47
N ARG A 95 -23.21 -25.96 37.72
CA ARG A 95 -22.13 -26.38 38.66
C ARG A 95 -22.63 -26.59 40.07
N GLU A 96 -23.48 -25.71 40.60
CA GLU A 96 -23.98 -25.82 41.93
C GLU A 96 -25.02 -26.95 42.08
N PRO A 97 -26.04 -27.10 41.22
CA PRO A 97 -26.89 -28.30 41.19
C PRO A 97 -26.10 -29.60 41.08
N LEU A 98 -25.09 -29.64 40.22
CA LEU A 98 -24.23 -30.84 40.05
C LEU A 98 -23.44 -31.15 41.33
N ALA A 99 -22.89 -30.15 42.00
CA ALA A 99 -22.17 -30.30 43.28
C ALA A 99 -23.08 -30.80 44.41
N ARG A 100 -24.32 -30.28 44.49
CA ARG A 100 -25.32 -30.78 45.43
C ARG A 100 -25.69 -32.23 45.19
N LEU A 101 -25.90 -32.60 43.93
CA LEU A 101 -26.15 -33.98 43.53
C LEU A 101 -24.99 -34.92 43.93
N ALA A 102 -23.75 -34.53 43.58
CA ALA A 102 -22.57 -35.32 43.94
C ALA A 102 -22.40 -35.50 45.45
N ASN A 103 -22.65 -34.42 46.25
CA ASN A 103 -22.57 -34.48 47.69
C ASN A 103 -23.66 -35.38 48.28
N ALA A 104 -24.92 -35.30 47.82
CA ALA A 104 -26.02 -36.13 48.24
C ALA A 104 -25.73 -37.61 47.93
N THR A 105 -25.24 -37.93 46.75
CA THR A 105 -24.86 -39.31 46.35
C THR A 105 -23.70 -39.84 47.17
N TYR A 106 -22.74 -39.02 47.55
CA TYR A 106 -21.58 -39.42 48.40
C TYR A 106 -22.01 -39.65 49.85
N GLN A 107 -22.88 -38.79 50.40
CA GLN A 107 -23.31 -38.91 51.80
C GLN A 107 -24.30 -40.05 52.05
N GLN A 108 -25.09 -40.46 51.06
CA GLN A 108 -26.08 -41.52 51.19
C GLN A 108 -26.07 -42.50 50.00
N PRO A 109 -25.05 -43.34 49.90
CA PRO A 109 -24.87 -44.22 48.73
C PRO A 109 -25.88 -45.37 48.62
N GLY A 110 -27.00 -45.31 49.21
CA GLY A 110 -28.06 -46.35 49.14
C GLY A 110 -29.46 -45.85 49.34
N ALA A 111 -29.64 -44.55 49.63
CA ALA A 111 -30.93 -44.03 50.12
C ALA A 111 -32.02 -43.82 49.05
N LEU A 112 -31.66 -43.85 47.77
CA LEU A 112 -32.60 -43.56 46.68
C LEU A 112 -33.38 -44.77 46.14
N GLY A 113 -33.03 -45.98 46.53
CA GLY A 113 -33.62 -47.17 45.88
C GLY A 113 -34.51 -48.08 46.75
N SER A 114 -34.31 -48.11 48.03
CA SER A 114 -34.89 -49.21 48.80
C SER A 114 -35.93 -48.86 49.88
N MET A 115 -35.90 -47.61 50.43
CA MET A 115 -36.80 -47.30 51.56
C MET A 115 -38.16 -46.73 51.16
N ALA A 116 -38.34 -46.13 49.98
CA ALA A 116 -39.64 -45.58 49.56
C ALA A 116 -40.66 -46.60 49.08
N ILE A 117 -40.22 -47.84 48.82
CA ILE A 117 -41.07 -48.92 48.25
C ILE A 117 -41.66 -49.84 49.35
N PHE A 118 -41.09 -49.84 50.56
CA PHE A 118 -41.46 -50.79 51.60
C PHE A 118 -42.05 -50.13 52.86
N GLY A 119 -42.51 -48.87 52.80
CA GLY A 119 -43.16 -48.20 53.91
C GLY A 119 -44.61 -48.60 54.08
N PRO A 120 -45.22 -48.53 55.34
CA PRO A 120 -46.64 -48.78 55.56
C PRO A 120 -47.48 -47.69 54.99
N GLY A 121 -48.01 -47.89 53.77
CA GLY A 121 -48.84 -46.90 53.07
C GLY A 121 -49.83 -47.58 52.13
N SER A 122 -50.86 -46.84 51.66
CA SER A 122 -51.77 -47.29 50.62
C SER A 122 -51.03 -47.58 49.30
N THR A 123 -51.55 -48.51 48.49
CA THR A 123 -51.01 -48.79 47.17
C THR A 123 -50.80 -47.57 46.31
N GLU A 124 -51.68 -46.56 46.44
CA GLU A 124 -51.60 -45.28 45.75
C GLU A 124 -50.43 -44.41 46.21
N SER A 125 -50.14 -44.35 47.49
CA SER A 125 -49.00 -43.61 48.06
C SER A 125 -47.68 -44.23 47.66
N THR A 126 -47.61 -45.56 47.57
CA THR A 126 -46.41 -46.29 47.13
C THR A 126 -46.15 -46.09 45.64
N LEU A 127 -47.17 -46.07 44.80
CA LEU A 127 -47.04 -45.81 43.37
C LEU A 127 -46.62 -44.37 43.11
N ARG A 128 -47.15 -43.39 43.86
CA ARG A 128 -46.70 -41.98 43.76
C ARG A 128 -45.23 -41.84 44.16
N ALA A 129 -44.81 -42.42 45.25
CA ALA A 129 -43.43 -42.42 45.71
C ALA A 129 -42.47 -43.05 44.67
N ALA A 130 -42.86 -44.17 44.05
CA ALA A 130 -42.11 -44.80 43.00
C ALA A 130 -42.01 -43.92 41.74
N ALA A 131 -43.10 -43.24 41.37
CA ALA A 131 -43.08 -42.30 40.25
C ALA A 131 -42.18 -41.06 40.52
N ASP A 132 -42.20 -40.53 41.75
CA ASP A 132 -41.34 -39.43 42.18
C ASP A 132 -39.86 -39.80 42.17
N VAL A 133 -39.54 -41.00 42.67
CA VAL A 133 -38.14 -41.55 42.61
C VAL A 133 -37.69 -41.73 41.20
N THR A 134 -38.52 -42.26 40.30
CA THR A 134 -38.18 -42.43 38.88
C THR A 134 -38.00 -41.06 38.21
N HIS A 135 -38.87 -40.09 38.49
CA HIS A 135 -38.74 -38.75 37.96
C HIS A 135 -37.43 -38.08 38.45
N LEU A 136 -37.09 -38.22 39.72
CA LEU A 136 -35.85 -37.69 40.29
C LEU A 136 -34.61 -38.35 39.65
N ALA A 137 -34.61 -39.68 39.47
CA ALA A 137 -33.53 -40.41 38.83
C ALA A 137 -33.33 -39.96 37.39
N ASN A 138 -34.39 -39.79 36.60
CA ASN A 138 -34.33 -39.31 35.23
C ASN A 138 -33.80 -37.85 35.19
N ALA A 139 -34.20 -36.98 36.11
CA ALA A 139 -33.70 -35.62 36.21
C ALA A 139 -32.22 -35.56 36.56
N GLN A 140 -31.75 -36.44 37.45
CA GLN A 140 -30.33 -36.58 37.78
C GLN A 140 -29.50 -37.06 36.58
N GLU A 141 -29.99 -38.09 35.87
CA GLU A 141 -29.33 -38.58 34.64
C GLU A 141 -29.27 -37.49 33.58
N ALA A 142 -30.33 -36.72 33.37
CA ALA A 142 -30.37 -35.62 32.43
C ALA A 142 -29.34 -34.54 32.82
N LEU A 143 -29.21 -34.17 34.09
CA LEU A 143 -28.22 -33.19 34.56
C LEU A 143 -26.78 -33.69 34.34
N ILE A 144 -26.50 -34.97 34.62
CA ILE A 144 -25.17 -35.57 34.38
C ILE A 144 -24.83 -35.55 32.88
N LYS A 145 -25.77 -35.97 32.03
CA LYS A 145 -25.60 -35.92 30.57
C LYS A 145 -25.31 -34.48 30.09
N GLN A 146 -26.09 -33.52 30.57
CA GLN A 146 -25.91 -32.11 30.26
C GLN A 146 -24.52 -31.59 30.67
N ALA A 147 -24.10 -31.95 31.89
CA ALA A 147 -22.77 -31.60 32.41
C ALA A 147 -21.65 -32.17 31.57
N THR A 148 -21.74 -33.45 31.19
CA THR A 148 -20.73 -34.13 30.35
C THR A 148 -20.63 -33.45 28.97
N VAL A 149 -21.75 -33.25 28.27
CA VAL A 149 -21.79 -32.60 26.97
C VAL A 149 -21.20 -31.18 27.03
N LEU A 150 -21.56 -30.42 28.05
CA LEU A 150 -21.11 -29.05 28.23
C LEU A 150 -19.61 -29.00 28.58
N GLN A 151 -19.11 -29.92 29.41
CA GLN A 151 -17.69 -30.02 29.70
C GLN A 151 -16.87 -30.33 28.43
N ASP A 152 -17.31 -31.28 27.63
CA ASP A 152 -16.69 -31.61 26.36
C ASP A 152 -16.68 -30.44 25.38
N ARG A 153 -17.81 -29.71 25.32
CA ARG A 153 -17.90 -28.47 24.49
C ARG A 153 -16.90 -27.43 24.94
N ARG A 154 -16.82 -27.15 26.24
CA ARG A 154 -15.86 -26.19 26.83
C ARG A 154 -14.43 -26.60 26.50
N GLN A 155 -14.07 -27.87 26.70
CA GLN A 155 -12.74 -28.37 26.42
C GLN A 155 -12.36 -28.19 24.96
N ARG A 156 -13.23 -28.58 24.02
CA ARG A 156 -12.99 -28.40 22.58
C ARG A 156 -12.82 -26.90 22.22
N LEU A 157 -13.67 -26.02 22.75
CA LEU A 157 -13.58 -24.58 22.50
C LEU A 157 -12.30 -23.97 23.08
N ALA A 158 -11.90 -24.37 24.30
CA ALA A 158 -10.66 -23.91 24.92
C ALA A 158 -9.44 -24.32 24.09
N THR A 159 -9.38 -25.58 23.63
CA THR A 159 -8.32 -26.04 22.71
C THR A 159 -8.29 -25.23 21.42
N THR A 160 -9.45 -25.00 20.79
CA THR A 160 -9.56 -24.23 19.56
C THR A 160 -9.08 -22.78 19.77
N VAL A 161 -9.44 -22.15 20.88
CA VAL A 161 -8.99 -20.81 21.25
C VAL A 161 -7.47 -20.77 21.39
N GLN A 162 -6.89 -21.72 22.13
CA GLN A 162 -5.45 -21.81 22.35
C GLN A 162 -4.68 -22.01 21.03
N GLU A 163 -5.16 -22.89 20.16
CA GLU A 163 -4.56 -23.13 18.84
C GLU A 163 -4.60 -21.86 17.95
N LEU A 164 -5.76 -21.20 17.90
CA LEU A 164 -5.91 -19.97 17.10
C LEU A 164 -5.05 -18.84 17.65
N GLN A 165 -4.95 -18.68 18.98
CA GLN A 165 -4.08 -17.68 19.60
C GLN A 165 -2.62 -17.92 19.26
N SER A 166 -2.13 -19.16 19.44
CA SER A 166 -0.75 -19.54 19.14
C SER A 166 -0.42 -19.34 17.66
N ARG A 167 -1.29 -19.82 16.77
CA ARG A 167 -1.13 -19.68 15.32
C ARG A 167 -1.10 -18.21 14.90
N ASN A 168 -2.02 -17.40 15.42
CA ASN A 168 -2.09 -15.97 15.11
C ASN A 168 -0.86 -15.21 15.61
N ALA A 169 -0.33 -15.52 16.79
CA ALA A 169 0.88 -14.92 17.33
C ALA A 169 2.11 -15.25 16.46
N VAL A 170 2.27 -16.51 16.06
CA VAL A 170 3.36 -16.94 15.17
C VAL A 170 3.27 -16.23 13.81
N GLU A 171 2.07 -16.21 13.20
CA GLU A 171 1.89 -15.59 11.89
C GLU A 171 2.09 -14.07 11.94
N GLN A 172 1.67 -13.40 13.00
CA GLN A 172 1.92 -11.98 13.22
C GLN A 172 3.43 -11.69 13.31
N THR A 173 4.19 -12.48 14.05
CA THR A 173 5.64 -12.34 14.14
C THR A 173 6.31 -12.57 12.79
N ARG A 174 5.90 -13.60 12.07
CA ARG A 174 6.41 -13.90 10.71
C ARG A 174 6.14 -12.76 9.73
N LEU A 175 4.94 -12.17 9.77
CA LEU A 175 4.59 -11.00 8.93
C LEU A 175 5.47 -9.79 9.25
N LEU A 176 5.73 -9.50 10.53
CA LEU A 176 6.62 -8.42 10.94
C LEU A 176 8.06 -8.64 10.46
N GLN A 177 8.57 -9.85 10.56
CA GLN A 177 9.90 -10.22 10.05
C GLN A 177 9.98 -10.03 8.54
N GLN A 178 8.97 -10.47 7.79
CA GLN A 178 8.91 -10.30 6.33
C GLN A 178 8.89 -8.82 5.92
N ILE A 179 8.08 -7.97 6.59
CA ILE A 179 8.07 -6.52 6.32
C ILE A 179 9.46 -5.91 6.54
N ASN A 180 10.10 -6.25 7.66
CA ASN A 180 11.41 -5.71 7.98
C ASN A 180 12.47 -6.16 6.96
N ALA A 181 12.45 -7.44 6.57
CA ALA A 181 13.35 -7.95 5.52
C ALA A 181 13.12 -7.24 4.17
N LEU A 182 11.86 -7.01 3.78
CA LEU A 182 11.52 -6.28 2.55
C LEU A 182 12.01 -4.82 2.59
N LYS A 183 11.84 -4.14 3.73
CA LYS A 183 12.33 -2.77 3.92
C LYS A 183 13.85 -2.69 3.83
N GLN A 184 14.56 -3.60 4.48
CA GLN A 184 16.02 -3.66 4.44
C GLN A 184 16.52 -3.95 3.02
N ARG A 185 15.92 -4.91 2.32
CA ARG A 185 16.29 -5.24 0.93
C ARG A 185 16.05 -4.06 -0.02
N SER A 186 14.92 -3.36 0.12
CA SER A 186 14.62 -2.16 -0.66
C SER A 186 15.63 -1.03 -0.40
N ALA A 187 15.97 -0.78 0.87
CA ALA A 187 16.94 0.23 1.25
C ALA A 187 18.36 -0.10 0.69
N GLN A 188 18.76 -1.37 0.79
CA GLN A 188 20.07 -1.81 0.25
C GLN A 188 20.13 -1.64 -1.27
N LEU A 189 19.09 -2.06 -2.00
CA LEU A 189 19.03 -1.90 -3.46
C LEU A 189 19.09 -0.42 -3.88
N THR A 190 18.40 0.47 -3.14
CA THR A 190 18.45 1.91 -3.40
C THR A 190 19.86 2.45 -3.18
N LYS A 191 20.54 2.02 -2.12
CA LYS A 191 21.92 2.39 -1.84
C LYS A 191 22.88 1.92 -2.94
N ASP A 192 22.82 0.63 -3.30
CA ASP A 192 23.68 0.02 -4.32
C ASP A 192 23.49 0.71 -5.68
N LEU A 193 22.24 1.04 -6.04
CA LEU A 193 21.92 1.79 -7.25
C LEU A 193 22.53 3.19 -7.21
N THR A 194 22.37 3.90 -6.09
CA THR A 194 22.91 5.26 -5.92
C THR A 194 24.43 5.26 -6.05
N GLU A 195 25.12 4.34 -5.36
CA GLU A 195 26.59 4.22 -5.41
C GLU A 195 27.09 3.90 -6.82
N LEU A 196 26.36 3.08 -7.57
CA LEU A 196 26.75 2.76 -8.95
C LEU A 196 26.55 3.96 -9.87
N LEU A 197 25.43 4.68 -9.76
CA LEU A 197 25.18 5.92 -10.51
C LEU A 197 26.24 6.99 -10.20
N ASP A 198 26.72 7.06 -8.94
CA ASP A 198 27.82 7.94 -8.54
C ASP A 198 29.14 7.52 -9.15
N ARG A 199 29.50 6.25 -9.08
CA ARG A 199 30.72 5.70 -9.71
C ARG A 199 30.76 5.94 -11.23
N MET A 200 29.61 5.85 -11.89
CA MET A 200 29.46 6.12 -13.32
C MET A 200 29.44 7.61 -13.65
N ARG A 201 29.52 8.50 -12.65
CA ARG A 201 29.45 9.98 -12.81
C ARG A 201 28.23 10.43 -13.63
N ILE A 202 27.10 9.73 -13.48
CA ILE A 202 25.86 10.08 -14.19
C ILE A 202 25.32 11.38 -13.62
N SER A 203 25.09 12.37 -14.48
CA SER A 203 24.54 13.66 -14.08
C SER A 203 23.16 13.52 -13.44
N ARG A 204 22.79 14.47 -12.58
CA ARG A 204 21.48 14.47 -11.90
C ARG A 204 20.33 14.41 -12.90
N ASP A 205 20.37 15.22 -13.96
CA ASP A 205 19.32 15.24 -14.98
C ASP A 205 19.16 13.87 -15.67
N ARG A 206 20.28 13.20 -15.94
CA ARG A 206 20.25 11.86 -16.54
C ARG A 206 19.71 10.81 -15.54
N ARG A 207 19.98 10.95 -14.24
CA ARG A 207 19.40 10.10 -13.21
C ARG A 207 17.87 10.29 -13.12
N LEU A 208 17.40 11.55 -13.13
CA LEU A 208 15.98 11.86 -13.16
C LEU A 208 15.30 11.34 -14.43
N ALA A 209 15.95 11.49 -15.58
CA ALA A 209 15.45 10.95 -16.83
C ALA A 209 15.36 9.41 -16.84
N LEU A 210 16.29 8.73 -16.18
CA LEU A 210 16.25 7.29 -15.98
C LEU A 210 15.16 6.84 -14.98
N ALA A 211 14.85 7.69 -13.99
CA ALA A 211 13.80 7.44 -13.02
C ALA A 211 12.38 7.73 -13.53
N CYS A 212 12.31 8.54 -14.60
CA CYS A 212 11.05 8.98 -15.19
C CYS A 212 10.53 7.95 -16.18
N ASP A 213 9.44 7.28 -15.86
CA ASP A 213 8.83 6.23 -16.70
C ASP A 213 7.89 6.85 -17.74
N ARG A 214 8.29 6.72 -19.00
CA ARG A 214 7.53 7.23 -20.15
C ARG A 214 6.17 6.53 -20.34
N ASP A 215 6.06 5.28 -19.93
CA ASP A 215 4.86 4.47 -20.13
C ASP A 215 3.71 4.97 -19.23
N LEU A 216 4.02 5.71 -18.17
CA LEU A 216 3.01 6.34 -17.29
C LEU A 216 2.22 7.48 -17.94
N VAL A 217 2.63 7.99 -19.12
CA VAL A 217 1.95 9.10 -19.81
C VAL A 217 0.50 8.74 -20.16
N ALA A 218 0.27 7.53 -20.65
CA ALA A 218 -1.08 7.07 -21.02
C ALA A 218 -2.01 7.03 -19.79
N ASP A 219 -1.49 6.60 -18.65
CA ASP A 219 -2.24 6.56 -17.41
C ASP A 219 -2.47 7.96 -16.84
N ALA A 220 -1.45 8.82 -16.85
CA ALA A 220 -1.56 10.20 -16.40
C ALA A 220 -2.66 10.97 -17.15
N ARG A 221 -2.80 10.75 -18.47
CA ARG A 221 -3.82 11.40 -19.32
C ARG A 221 -5.26 10.99 -18.99
N ARG A 222 -5.49 9.92 -18.23
CA ARG A 222 -6.82 9.48 -17.81
C ARG A 222 -7.38 10.30 -16.65
N PHE A 223 -6.53 11.03 -15.96
CA PHE A 223 -6.95 11.84 -14.82
C PHE A 223 -7.45 13.22 -15.27
N PRO A 224 -8.49 13.76 -14.62
CA PRO A 224 -8.91 15.11 -14.85
C PRO A 224 -7.79 16.11 -14.54
N ASN A 225 -7.87 17.29 -15.18
CA ASN A 225 -6.91 18.37 -15.01
C ASN A 225 -6.73 18.76 -13.53
N GLY A 226 -5.48 18.75 -13.06
CA GLY A 226 -5.12 19.03 -11.67
C GLY A 226 -5.33 17.87 -10.69
N LEU A 227 -5.71 16.66 -11.17
CA LEU A 227 -5.95 15.49 -10.32
C LEU A 227 -5.04 14.31 -10.68
N ILE A 228 -3.89 14.56 -11.32
CA ILE A 228 -2.90 13.51 -11.62
C ILE A 228 -2.19 13.14 -10.31
N PRO A 229 -2.26 11.85 -9.86
CA PRO A 229 -1.52 11.42 -8.68
C PRO A 229 0.00 11.49 -8.89
N ASP A 230 0.75 11.82 -7.83
CA ASP A 230 2.21 12.02 -7.86
C ASP A 230 2.98 10.85 -8.48
N LYS A 231 2.51 9.62 -8.31
CA LYS A 231 3.14 8.43 -8.89
C LYS A 231 3.19 8.40 -10.43
N TYR A 232 2.41 9.25 -11.10
CA TYR A 232 2.39 9.40 -12.57
C TYR A 232 3.13 10.65 -13.04
N LEU A 233 3.75 11.37 -12.11
CA LEU A 233 4.55 12.56 -12.39
C LEU A 233 6.03 12.27 -12.17
N CYS A 234 6.88 13.03 -12.85
CA CYS A 234 8.33 12.93 -12.73
C CYS A 234 8.91 14.18 -12.08
N ASP A 235 9.81 13.99 -11.11
CA ASP A 235 10.49 15.07 -10.40
C ASP A 235 11.40 15.88 -11.34
N LEU A 236 11.43 17.20 -11.15
CA LEU A 236 12.39 18.08 -11.84
C LEU A 236 13.69 18.23 -11.02
N PRO A 237 14.80 18.67 -11.69
CA PRO A 237 16.02 19.09 -10.98
C PRO A 237 15.74 20.16 -9.92
N GLN A 238 14.77 21.02 -10.16
CA GLN A 238 14.27 22.02 -9.24
C GLN A 238 13.33 21.36 -8.21
N ARG A 239 13.72 21.42 -6.95
CA ARG A 239 13.00 20.73 -5.86
C ARG A 239 11.56 21.21 -5.73
N GLY A 240 10.66 20.26 -5.52
CA GLY A 240 9.24 20.53 -5.29
C GLY A 240 8.43 20.73 -6.56
N HIS A 241 9.03 20.54 -7.74
CA HIS A 241 8.35 20.64 -9.03
C HIS A 241 8.32 19.29 -9.73
N THR A 242 7.19 18.96 -10.31
CA THR A 242 6.97 17.72 -11.07
C THR A 242 6.28 18.02 -12.40
N LEU A 243 6.44 17.15 -13.37
CA LEU A 243 5.73 17.22 -14.65
C LEU A 243 5.27 15.81 -15.07
N ARG A 244 4.35 15.76 -16.02
CA ARG A 244 4.03 14.52 -16.73
C ARG A 244 5.28 13.99 -17.46
N ALA A 245 5.44 12.68 -17.52
CA ALA A 245 6.71 12.06 -17.92
C ALA A 245 7.23 12.52 -19.28
N ASP A 246 6.38 12.71 -20.28
CA ASP A 246 6.78 13.22 -21.60
C ASP A 246 7.34 14.64 -21.55
N ALA A 247 6.65 15.52 -20.81
CA ALA A 247 7.09 16.90 -20.59
C ALA A 247 8.38 16.96 -19.77
N ALA A 248 8.49 16.15 -18.70
CA ALA A 248 9.70 16.08 -17.88
C ALA A 248 10.92 15.62 -18.68
N LEU A 249 10.78 14.59 -19.52
CA LEU A 249 11.87 14.09 -20.38
C LEU A 249 12.32 15.15 -21.40
N GLY A 250 11.39 15.94 -21.94
CA GLY A 250 11.69 17.09 -22.78
C GLY A 250 12.44 18.19 -21.98
N PHE A 251 11.96 18.46 -20.76
CA PHE A 251 12.56 19.48 -19.89
C PHE A 251 14.00 19.13 -19.47
N TYR A 252 14.31 17.88 -19.13
CA TYR A 252 15.67 17.51 -18.75
C TYR A 252 16.67 17.78 -19.86
N LYS A 253 16.28 17.52 -21.12
CA LYS A 253 17.12 17.83 -22.30
C LYS A 253 17.27 19.33 -22.47
N LEU A 254 16.18 20.10 -22.36
CA LEU A 254 16.16 21.56 -22.44
C LEU A 254 17.02 22.18 -21.34
N ASN A 255 16.84 21.74 -20.09
CA ASN A 255 17.61 22.22 -18.93
C ASN A 255 19.10 21.95 -19.08
N SER A 256 19.48 20.76 -19.59
CA SER A 256 20.87 20.43 -19.85
C SER A 256 21.50 21.34 -20.91
N ALA A 257 20.78 21.64 -22.01
CA ALA A 257 21.22 22.55 -23.04
C ALA A 257 21.32 24.01 -22.53
N TYR A 258 20.34 24.44 -21.72
CA TYR A 258 20.34 25.74 -21.06
C TYR A 258 21.55 25.89 -20.11
N LYS A 259 21.83 24.84 -19.32
CA LYS A 259 22.99 24.79 -18.41
C LYS A 259 24.32 24.89 -19.16
N GLN A 260 24.43 24.22 -20.30
CA GLN A 260 25.63 24.36 -21.17
C GLN A 260 25.79 25.80 -21.66
N ARG A 261 24.70 26.51 -21.95
CA ARG A 261 24.74 27.89 -22.47
C ARG A 261 24.99 28.92 -21.38
N PHE A 262 24.36 28.77 -20.21
CA PHE A 262 24.31 29.81 -19.17
C PHE A 262 25.04 29.43 -17.87
N GLY A 263 25.64 28.23 -17.79
CA GLY A 263 26.37 27.72 -16.62
C GLY A 263 25.53 27.34 -15.42
N ARG A 264 24.21 27.41 -15.50
CA ARG A 264 23.28 27.12 -14.42
C ARG A 264 22.01 26.45 -14.90
N ASP A 265 21.34 25.73 -14.01
CA ASP A 265 20.01 25.17 -14.28
C ASP A 265 18.97 26.25 -14.51
N MET A 266 17.92 25.92 -15.28
CA MET A 266 16.76 26.79 -15.45
C MET A 266 16.09 27.05 -14.11
N CYS A 267 15.60 28.26 -13.91
CA CYS A 267 14.83 28.63 -12.73
C CYS A 267 13.34 28.34 -13.01
N VAL A 268 12.71 27.51 -12.18
CA VAL A 268 11.29 27.15 -12.26
C VAL A 268 10.56 27.69 -11.03
N THR A 269 9.47 28.41 -11.24
CA THR A 269 8.59 28.90 -10.17
C THR A 269 7.31 28.09 -10.04
N ASP A 270 6.88 27.45 -11.15
CA ASP A 270 5.72 26.57 -11.14
C ASP A 270 5.83 25.51 -12.24
N ALA A 271 5.20 24.35 -12.01
CA ALA A 271 5.18 23.21 -12.93
C ALA A 271 3.82 22.52 -12.90
N TYR A 272 3.71 21.24 -12.53
CA TYR A 272 2.40 20.65 -12.27
C TYR A 272 1.74 21.37 -11.10
N ARG A 273 0.49 21.73 -11.28
CA ARG A 273 -0.33 22.41 -10.28
C ARG A 273 -1.59 21.58 -10.02
N SER A 274 -1.79 21.18 -8.79
CA SER A 274 -3.01 20.47 -8.40
C SER A 274 -4.25 21.36 -8.53
N LEU A 275 -5.43 20.74 -8.60
CA LEU A 275 -6.71 21.47 -8.67
C LEU A 275 -6.90 22.43 -7.49
N GLY A 276 -6.50 22.03 -6.28
CA GLY A 276 -6.58 22.86 -5.07
C GLY A 276 -5.64 24.05 -5.13
N GLU A 277 -4.42 23.87 -5.64
CA GLU A 277 -3.46 24.96 -5.86
C GLU A 277 -3.96 25.91 -6.96
N GLN A 278 -4.53 25.37 -8.05
CA GLN A 278 -5.13 26.20 -9.11
C GLN A 278 -6.29 27.04 -8.59
N GLN A 279 -7.15 26.50 -7.74
CA GLN A 279 -8.20 27.27 -7.07
C GLN A 279 -7.62 28.40 -6.25
N SER A 280 -6.57 28.14 -5.47
CA SER A 280 -5.88 29.13 -4.66
C SER A 280 -5.26 30.25 -5.51
N VAL A 281 -4.64 29.91 -6.64
CA VAL A 281 -4.06 30.90 -7.57
C VAL A 281 -5.16 31.73 -8.24
N TYR A 282 -6.24 31.10 -8.67
CA TYR A 282 -7.39 31.76 -9.29
C TYR A 282 -8.01 32.85 -8.39
N TYR A 283 -8.17 32.54 -7.09
CA TYR A 283 -8.68 33.53 -6.13
C TYR A 283 -7.68 34.66 -5.81
N ARG A 284 -6.39 34.37 -5.84
CA ARG A 284 -5.35 35.37 -5.54
C ARG A 284 -4.99 36.26 -6.73
N ARG A 285 -5.23 35.81 -7.96
CA ARG A 285 -4.86 36.49 -9.20
C ARG A 285 -6.04 36.50 -10.19
N PRO A 286 -7.15 37.19 -9.86
CA PRO A 286 -8.31 37.25 -10.73
C PRO A 286 -7.95 37.89 -12.07
N GLY A 287 -8.37 37.30 -13.17
CA GLY A 287 -8.08 37.73 -14.52
C GLY A 287 -6.73 37.31 -15.12
N PHE A 288 -5.82 36.75 -14.31
CA PHE A 288 -4.53 36.21 -14.77
C PHE A 288 -4.46 34.70 -14.72
N ALA A 289 -5.18 34.05 -13.81
CA ALA A 289 -5.16 32.61 -13.66
C ALA A 289 -6.29 31.94 -14.45
N ALA A 290 -5.98 30.86 -15.13
CA ALA A 290 -6.98 30.03 -15.78
C ALA A 290 -7.99 29.48 -14.76
N VAL A 291 -9.24 29.30 -15.20
CA VAL A 291 -10.30 28.65 -14.38
C VAL A 291 -9.81 27.28 -13.89
N PRO A 292 -10.03 26.94 -12.61
CA PRO A 292 -9.66 25.61 -12.08
C PRO A 292 -10.17 24.47 -12.97
N GLY A 293 -9.29 23.51 -13.27
CA GLY A 293 -9.59 22.41 -14.18
C GLY A 293 -9.36 22.73 -15.67
N ARG A 294 -8.83 23.93 -16.03
CA ARG A 294 -8.52 24.31 -17.43
C ARG A 294 -7.07 24.76 -17.65
N SER A 295 -6.25 24.76 -16.62
CA SER A 295 -4.84 25.18 -16.72
C SER A 295 -3.97 24.07 -17.30
N ASN A 296 -3.04 24.38 -18.22
CA ASN A 296 -2.06 23.41 -18.73
C ASN A 296 -1.05 22.97 -17.64
N HIS A 297 -0.89 23.72 -16.56
CA HIS A 297 -0.20 23.25 -15.35
C HIS A 297 -0.89 22.03 -14.74
N GLY A 298 -2.22 21.98 -14.73
CA GLY A 298 -2.97 20.82 -14.21
C GLY A 298 -2.90 19.57 -15.10
N LEU A 299 -2.39 19.68 -16.33
CA LEU A 299 -2.05 18.55 -17.20
C LEU A 299 -0.60 18.07 -17.03
N GLY A 300 0.21 18.78 -16.23
CA GLY A 300 1.64 18.54 -16.08
C GLY A 300 2.45 18.85 -17.33
N THR A 301 2.00 19.77 -18.15
CA THR A 301 2.59 20.15 -19.45
C THR A 301 2.92 21.63 -19.56
N ALA A 302 2.90 22.39 -18.46
CA ALA A 302 3.28 23.79 -18.44
C ALA A 302 4.32 24.07 -17.36
N LEU A 303 5.12 25.11 -17.60
CA LEU A 303 6.15 25.64 -16.71
C LEU A 303 6.06 27.14 -16.64
N ASP A 304 6.19 27.68 -15.43
CA ASP A 304 6.51 29.09 -15.23
C ASP A 304 7.99 29.24 -14.87
N LEU A 305 8.72 30.02 -15.64
CA LEU A 305 10.16 30.14 -15.57
C LEU A 305 10.61 31.50 -15.03
N CYS A 306 11.73 31.50 -14.31
CA CYS A 306 12.36 32.69 -13.75
C CYS A 306 13.84 32.82 -14.22
N GLY A 307 14.67 33.54 -13.49
CA GLY A 307 16.11 33.65 -13.74
C GLY A 307 16.47 34.42 -15.02
N GLY A 308 15.60 35.35 -15.42
CA GLY A 308 15.74 36.17 -16.64
C GLY A 308 14.75 35.80 -17.74
N VAL A 309 14.21 34.56 -17.75
CA VAL A 309 13.21 34.15 -18.78
C VAL A 309 11.94 34.99 -18.73
N GLN A 310 11.51 35.39 -17.54
CA GLN A 310 10.33 36.25 -17.33
C GLN A 310 10.49 37.67 -17.86
N ILE A 311 11.63 38.02 -18.42
CA ILE A 311 11.92 39.34 -18.99
C ILE A 311 12.03 39.20 -20.51
N GLN A 312 11.05 39.69 -21.22
CA GLN A 312 11.07 39.71 -22.70
C GLN A 312 12.34 40.40 -23.22
N GLY A 313 12.94 39.78 -24.23
CA GLY A 313 14.15 40.32 -24.86
C GLY A 313 15.46 40.05 -24.11
N SER A 314 15.38 39.45 -22.91
CA SER A 314 16.58 38.97 -22.20
C SER A 314 17.32 37.86 -23.00
N ALA A 315 18.61 37.68 -22.72
CA ALA A 315 19.38 36.63 -23.34
C ALA A 315 18.76 35.23 -23.09
N GLN A 316 18.18 35.02 -21.93
CA GLN A 316 17.52 33.77 -21.53
C GLN A 316 16.21 33.54 -22.28
N PHE A 317 15.35 34.58 -22.35
CA PHE A 317 14.09 34.50 -23.10
C PHE A 317 14.35 34.24 -24.58
N ASN A 318 15.22 35.07 -25.22
CA ASN A 318 15.54 34.93 -26.65
C ASN A 318 16.16 33.56 -26.98
N TRP A 319 16.97 33.02 -26.07
CA TRP A 319 17.53 31.69 -26.28
C TRP A 319 16.44 30.63 -26.24
N LEU A 320 15.51 30.70 -25.30
CA LEU A 320 14.37 29.75 -25.21
C LEU A 320 13.49 29.86 -26.45
N GLU A 321 13.15 31.04 -26.92
CA GLU A 321 12.40 31.23 -28.17
C GLU A 321 13.05 30.49 -29.35
N ALA A 322 14.37 30.60 -29.46
CA ALA A 322 15.13 30.01 -30.56
C ALA A 322 15.34 28.49 -30.42
N ASN A 323 15.31 27.93 -29.22
CA ASN A 323 15.80 26.55 -28.99
C ASN A 323 14.79 25.60 -28.38
N SER A 324 13.79 26.07 -27.64
CA SER A 324 12.90 25.22 -26.84
C SER A 324 12.10 24.20 -27.66
N ARG A 325 11.68 24.56 -28.89
CA ARG A 325 10.90 23.67 -29.78
C ARG A 325 11.63 22.36 -30.13
N ARG A 326 12.96 22.34 -30.14
CA ARG A 326 13.77 21.11 -30.34
C ARG A 326 13.58 20.08 -29.24
N TYR A 327 13.08 20.54 -28.09
CA TYR A 327 12.86 19.72 -26.89
C TYR A 327 11.38 19.52 -26.58
N GLY A 328 10.48 19.94 -27.51
CA GLY A 328 9.03 19.84 -27.38
C GLY A 328 8.40 20.93 -26.54
N TRP A 329 9.15 21.99 -26.17
CA TRP A 329 8.65 23.14 -25.42
C TRP A 329 8.48 24.36 -26.33
N PHE A 330 7.47 25.18 -26.06
CA PHE A 330 7.20 26.40 -26.82
C PHE A 330 6.54 27.47 -25.94
N HIS A 331 6.70 28.71 -26.32
CA HIS A 331 5.96 29.84 -25.77
C HIS A 331 4.64 29.93 -26.54
N PRO A 332 3.46 29.73 -25.91
CA PRO A 332 2.20 29.67 -26.64
C PRO A 332 1.76 31.04 -27.13
N ARG A 333 1.04 31.08 -28.27
CA ARG A 333 0.63 32.36 -28.90
C ARG A 333 -0.21 33.24 -27.98
N TRP A 334 -1.09 32.64 -27.18
CA TRP A 334 -1.89 33.40 -26.24
C TRP A 334 -1.05 34.15 -25.21
N ALA A 335 0.11 33.61 -24.81
CA ALA A 335 1.00 34.24 -23.84
C ALA A 335 1.74 35.48 -24.35
N TYR A 336 1.69 35.76 -25.65
CA TYR A 336 2.13 37.03 -26.23
C TYR A 336 1.07 38.15 -26.21
N SER A 337 -0.14 37.79 -25.77
CA SER A 337 -1.28 38.74 -25.74
C SER A 337 -1.37 39.43 -24.36
N SER A 338 -2.49 40.10 -24.09
CA SER A 338 -2.73 40.73 -22.79
C SER A 338 -3.58 39.82 -21.89
N PRO A 339 -3.08 39.41 -20.72
CA PRO A 339 -1.75 39.73 -20.17
C PRO A 339 -0.62 39.00 -20.90
N PHE A 340 0.51 39.69 -21.08
CA PHE A 340 1.72 39.08 -21.61
C PHE A 340 2.41 38.24 -20.52
N GLU A 341 2.68 36.97 -20.80
CA GLU A 341 3.26 36.01 -19.86
C GLU A 341 4.58 35.42 -20.37
N PRO A 342 5.69 36.15 -20.38
CA PRO A 342 6.98 35.68 -20.91
C PRO A 342 7.57 34.50 -20.12
N TRP A 343 7.09 34.28 -18.91
CA TRP A 343 7.50 33.17 -18.04
C TRP A 343 6.84 31.85 -18.41
N HIS A 344 5.66 31.86 -19.11
CA HIS A 344 4.84 30.66 -19.32
C HIS A 344 5.27 29.88 -20.56
N TRP A 345 5.57 28.60 -20.40
CA TRP A 345 6.02 27.70 -21.47
C TRP A 345 5.23 26.41 -21.43
N GLU A 346 4.86 25.85 -22.59
CA GLU A 346 4.06 24.66 -22.71
C GLU A 346 4.77 23.55 -23.48
N PHE A 347 4.44 22.29 -23.14
CA PHE A 347 4.98 21.10 -23.78
C PHE A 347 3.94 20.45 -24.70
N GLY A 348 4.35 20.14 -25.94
CA GLY A 348 3.51 19.51 -26.95
C GLY A 348 3.56 20.23 -28.27
N SER A 349 2.42 20.29 -28.97
CA SER A 349 2.25 21.10 -30.17
C SER A 349 1.22 22.20 -29.93
N GLU A 350 1.46 23.35 -30.53
CA GLU A 350 0.55 24.50 -30.48
C GLU A 350 -0.78 24.22 -31.21
N TYR A 351 -0.82 23.16 -32.01
CA TYR A 351 -1.96 22.82 -32.88
C TYR A 351 -2.66 21.50 -32.53
N GLY A 352 -2.39 20.92 -31.30
CA GLY A 352 -3.00 19.68 -30.80
C GLY A 352 -2.21 18.44 -31.13
#